data_3e1994952ff4fd27ca7b4dadabc93429
#
_entry.id   3e1994952ff4fd27ca7b4dadabc93429
#
_cell.length_a   1.000
_cell.length_b   1.000
_cell.length_c   1.000
_cell.angle_alpha   90.00
_cell.angle_beta   90.00
_cell.angle_gamma   90.00
#
_symmetry.space_group_name_H-M   'P 1'
#
loop_
_entity.id
_entity.type
_entity.pdbx_description
1 polymer ?
#
loop_
_entity_poly.entity_id
_entity_poly.type
_entity_poly.pdbx_seq_one_letter_code
_entity_poly.pdbx_strand_id
1 'polypeptide(L)'
;MDWNQWNRAMKILKLYHVKPLIGVIPDCQDPDLLIDLPRRDFWDYLKALQADGFAIAMHGYLHLYDTNAQGIVNGTSLSEFAGHSYEEQYEKIRKGKEILASHGIQTDIFFAPAHSYDENTLRALSANGFKYVSDGKSSKPFVREGIICIPCRSGGCPRIGKYGCYTAVFHAHEWKRPDKKDCYDQLKTLCEEYSEEIVDFKEYAKQKTGIPFVEYMDEKMYIFYENKIKAALRPMVHVIKSMLRNIKEKNQRLA
;
A
#
# COMPACT_ATOMS: atom_id res chain seq x y z
N MET A 1 -8.45 -13.47 -3.93
CA MET A 1 -8.85 -12.81 -2.67
C MET A 1 -9.30 -13.87 -1.67
N ASP A 2 -8.98 -13.76 -0.38
CA ASP A 2 -9.59 -14.53 0.70
C ASP A 2 -10.85 -13.80 1.21
N TRP A 3 -12.03 -14.20 0.75
CA TRP A 3 -13.29 -13.52 1.07
C TRP A 3 -13.66 -13.59 2.55
N ASN A 4 -13.24 -14.64 3.25
CA ASN A 4 -13.51 -14.76 4.69
C ASN A 4 -12.72 -13.68 5.46
N GLN A 5 -11.43 -13.52 5.16
CA GLN A 5 -10.62 -12.49 5.81
C GLN A 5 -11.04 -11.08 5.39
N TRP A 6 -11.38 -10.89 4.12
CA TRP A 6 -11.94 -9.64 3.63
C TRP A 6 -13.22 -9.24 4.40
N ASN A 7 -14.17 -10.18 4.52
CA ASN A 7 -15.42 -9.92 5.24
C ASN A 7 -15.19 -9.61 6.73
N ARG A 8 -14.18 -10.23 7.36
CA ARG A 8 -13.77 -9.89 8.74
C ARG A 8 -13.26 -8.46 8.82
N ALA A 9 -12.39 -8.04 7.88
CA ALA A 9 -11.92 -6.66 7.80
C ALA A 9 -13.08 -5.68 7.63
N MET A 10 -13.95 -5.94 6.67
CA MET A 10 -15.10 -5.07 6.37
C MET A 10 -16.06 -4.90 7.55
N LYS A 11 -16.23 -5.93 8.40
CA LYS A 11 -17.05 -5.80 9.63
C LYS A 11 -16.46 -4.77 10.59
N ILE A 12 -15.15 -4.79 10.82
CA ILE A 12 -14.46 -3.81 11.69
C ILE A 12 -14.52 -2.42 11.06
N LEU A 13 -14.16 -2.28 9.80
CA LEU A 13 -14.17 -1.00 9.08
C LEU A 13 -15.56 -0.33 9.11
N LYS A 14 -16.62 -1.10 8.89
CA LYS A 14 -18.00 -0.60 8.98
C LYS A 14 -18.41 -0.23 10.40
N LEU A 15 -18.01 -1.03 11.40
CA LEU A 15 -18.34 -0.77 12.81
C LEU A 15 -17.77 0.59 13.27
N TYR A 16 -16.57 0.94 12.82
CA TYR A 16 -15.89 2.17 13.18
C TYR A 16 -15.99 3.28 12.09
N HIS A 17 -16.82 3.09 11.06
CA HIS A 17 -17.03 4.03 9.96
C HIS A 17 -15.74 4.41 9.20
N VAL A 18 -14.74 3.54 9.20
CA VAL A 18 -13.46 3.74 8.51
C VAL A 18 -13.57 3.31 7.05
N LYS A 19 -13.20 4.19 6.12
CA LYS A 19 -13.25 3.97 4.66
C LYS A 19 -11.83 4.04 4.05
N PRO A 20 -11.07 2.93 4.07
CA PRO A 20 -9.72 2.92 3.50
C PRO A 20 -9.72 3.02 1.98
N LEU A 21 -8.54 3.35 1.42
CA LEU A 21 -8.26 3.15 0.01
C LEU A 21 -8.20 1.65 -0.30
N ILE A 22 -9.00 1.20 -1.26
CA ILE A 22 -9.06 -0.21 -1.68
C ILE A 22 -8.34 -0.37 -3.01
N GLY A 23 -7.31 -1.23 -3.04
CA GLY A 23 -6.63 -1.62 -4.26
C GLY A 23 -7.38 -2.70 -5.04
N VAL A 24 -7.59 -2.44 -6.32
CA VAL A 24 -8.22 -3.37 -7.25
C VAL A 24 -7.27 -3.67 -8.38
N ILE A 25 -7.01 -4.95 -8.61
CA ILE A 25 -6.23 -5.44 -9.74
C ILE A 25 -7.23 -5.70 -10.88
N PRO A 26 -7.13 -4.98 -12.01
CA PRO A 26 -8.15 -5.04 -13.08
C PRO A 26 -8.32 -6.42 -13.71
N ASP A 27 -7.22 -7.14 -13.94
CA ASP A 27 -7.18 -8.48 -14.56
C ASP A 27 -6.13 -9.33 -13.83
N CYS A 28 -6.42 -9.69 -12.57
CA CYS A 28 -5.49 -10.41 -11.71
C CYS A 28 -5.12 -11.78 -12.28
N GLN A 29 -3.84 -11.99 -12.58
CA GLN A 29 -3.27 -13.26 -13.04
C GLN A 29 -2.24 -13.81 -12.07
N ASP A 30 -2.04 -13.19 -10.92
CA ASP A 30 -1.14 -13.67 -9.87
C ASP A 30 -1.77 -14.88 -9.15
N PRO A 31 -1.18 -16.08 -9.27
CA PRO A 31 -1.72 -17.29 -8.67
C PRO A 31 -1.79 -17.22 -7.14
N ASP A 32 -0.90 -16.45 -6.50
CA ASP A 32 -0.87 -16.30 -5.03
C ASP A 32 -2.07 -15.48 -4.52
N LEU A 33 -2.71 -14.70 -5.38
CA LEU A 33 -3.89 -13.90 -5.06
C LEU A 33 -5.22 -14.55 -5.49
N LEU A 34 -5.18 -15.57 -6.33
CA LEU A 34 -6.36 -16.31 -6.80
C LEU A 34 -6.77 -17.41 -5.79
N ILE A 35 -7.04 -17.02 -4.54
CA ILE A 35 -7.28 -17.94 -3.40
C ILE A 35 -8.69 -18.52 -3.46
N ASP A 36 -9.69 -17.67 -3.48
CA ASP A 36 -11.09 -18.08 -3.59
C ASP A 36 -11.61 -17.88 -5.01
N LEU A 37 -12.69 -18.57 -5.36
CA LEU A 37 -13.38 -18.37 -6.63
C LEU A 37 -13.84 -16.91 -6.77
N PRO A 38 -13.80 -16.36 -8.00
CA PRO A 38 -14.30 -15.02 -8.26
C PRO A 38 -15.77 -14.88 -7.84
N ARG A 39 -16.12 -13.79 -7.19
CA ARG A 39 -17.51 -13.45 -6.90
C ARG A 39 -18.22 -13.04 -8.19
N ARG A 40 -19.43 -13.56 -8.40
CA ARG A 40 -20.26 -13.18 -9.56
C ARG A 40 -20.66 -11.70 -9.54
N ASP A 41 -20.84 -11.14 -8.34
CA ASP A 41 -21.23 -9.76 -8.08
C ASP A 41 -20.02 -8.84 -7.76
N PHE A 42 -18.79 -9.24 -8.11
CA PHE A 42 -17.56 -8.51 -7.72
C PHE A 42 -17.60 -7.04 -8.12
N TRP A 43 -17.93 -6.76 -9.35
CA TRP A 43 -17.96 -5.40 -9.87
C TRP A 43 -19.11 -4.57 -9.28
N ASP A 44 -20.27 -5.17 -9.07
CA ASP A 44 -21.40 -4.50 -8.41
C ASP A 44 -21.08 -4.20 -6.94
N TYR A 45 -20.40 -5.12 -6.27
CA TYR A 45 -19.90 -4.92 -4.91
C TYR A 45 -18.91 -3.75 -4.83
N LEU A 46 -17.96 -3.65 -5.77
CA LEU A 46 -17.01 -2.53 -5.81
C LEU A 46 -17.70 -1.19 -6.10
N LYS A 47 -18.67 -1.16 -7.02
CA LYS A 47 -19.50 0.03 -7.28
C LYS A 47 -20.25 0.48 -6.03
N ALA A 48 -20.81 -0.47 -5.29
CA ALA A 48 -21.51 -0.16 -4.04
C ALA A 48 -20.55 0.43 -2.98
N LEU A 49 -19.34 -0.10 -2.86
CA LEU A 49 -18.32 0.48 -1.98
C LEU A 49 -17.90 1.88 -2.42
N GLN A 50 -17.70 2.10 -3.72
CA GLN A 50 -17.36 3.43 -4.25
C GLN A 50 -18.49 4.43 -4.02
N ALA A 51 -19.75 4.03 -4.20
CA ALA A 51 -20.94 4.84 -3.92
C ALA A 51 -21.09 5.15 -2.42
N ASP A 52 -20.70 4.22 -1.55
CA ASP A 52 -20.64 4.42 -0.09
C ASP A 52 -19.47 5.31 0.35
N GLY A 53 -18.61 5.77 -0.58
CA GLY A 53 -17.53 6.72 -0.32
C GLY A 53 -16.15 6.12 -0.13
N PHE A 54 -15.98 4.80 -0.27
CA PHE A 54 -14.64 4.21 -0.30
C PHE A 54 -13.85 4.71 -1.52
N ALA A 55 -12.59 5.05 -1.32
CA ALA A 55 -11.68 5.33 -2.42
C ALA A 55 -11.23 4.00 -3.06
N ILE A 56 -11.29 3.93 -4.39
CA ILE A 56 -10.78 2.79 -5.15
C ILE A 56 -9.52 3.23 -5.87
N ALA A 57 -8.47 2.42 -5.81
CA ALA A 57 -7.25 2.60 -6.59
C ALA A 57 -7.05 1.43 -7.55
N MET A 58 -6.45 1.70 -8.68
CA MET A 58 -5.89 0.67 -9.55
C MET A 58 -4.59 0.15 -8.93
N HIS A 59 -4.51 -1.16 -8.68
CA HIS A 59 -3.34 -1.82 -8.11
C HIS A 59 -2.66 -2.71 -9.14
N GLY A 60 -1.80 -2.10 -9.94
CA GLY A 60 -1.21 -2.76 -11.10
C GLY A 60 -2.22 -3.01 -12.21
N TYR A 61 -1.89 -3.94 -13.12
CA TYR A 61 -2.76 -4.41 -14.20
C TYR A 61 -3.06 -5.91 -14.05
N LEU A 62 -2.02 -6.76 -14.09
CA LEU A 62 -2.11 -8.22 -13.96
C LEU A 62 -1.60 -8.72 -12.61
N HIS A 63 -0.84 -7.90 -11.87
CA HIS A 63 -0.08 -8.23 -10.67
C HIS A 63 0.99 -9.31 -10.91
N LEU A 64 1.60 -9.32 -12.11
CA LEU A 64 2.71 -10.21 -12.46
C LEU A 64 4.03 -9.46 -12.42
N TYR A 65 5.00 -10.05 -11.75
CA TYR A 65 6.36 -9.49 -11.65
C TYR A 65 7.21 -10.06 -12.79
N ASP A 66 7.31 -9.31 -13.88
CA ASP A 66 7.98 -9.73 -15.11
C ASP A 66 9.31 -9.00 -15.37
N THR A 67 9.73 -8.09 -14.46
CA THR A 67 11.06 -7.48 -14.45
C THR A 67 11.74 -7.60 -13.09
N ASN A 68 13.10 -7.54 -13.12
CA ASN A 68 13.94 -7.48 -11.94
C ASN A 68 14.45 -6.06 -11.63
N ALA A 69 13.85 -5.05 -12.24
CA ALA A 69 14.24 -3.67 -12.01
C ALA A 69 13.78 -3.19 -10.63
N GLN A 70 14.64 -2.46 -9.96
CA GLN A 70 14.26 -1.79 -8.72
C GLN A 70 13.43 -0.54 -9.04
N GLY A 71 12.32 -0.36 -8.33
CA GLY A 71 11.57 0.87 -8.35
C GLY A 71 12.31 2.02 -7.66
N ILE A 72 11.79 3.24 -7.84
CA ILE A 72 12.40 4.44 -7.26
C ILE A 72 12.20 4.58 -5.75
N VAL A 73 11.26 3.86 -5.15
CA VAL A 73 10.91 3.97 -3.72
C VAL A 73 11.08 2.68 -2.93
N ASN A 74 11.34 1.54 -3.57
CA ASN A 74 11.55 0.28 -2.87
C ASN A 74 12.90 -0.34 -3.21
N GLY A 75 13.33 -1.27 -2.36
CA GLY A 75 14.57 -2.03 -2.55
C GLY A 75 14.39 -3.44 -3.11
N THR A 76 13.18 -3.81 -3.56
CA THR A 76 12.92 -5.14 -4.15
C THR A 76 13.22 -5.13 -5.64
N SER A 77 13.67 -6.28 -6.15
CA SER A 77 13.91 -6.50 -7.58
C SER A 77 12.75 -7.26 -8.22
N LEU A 78 11.53 -6.89 -7.85
CA LEU A 78 10.30 -7.46 -8.40
C LEU A 78 9.41 -6.30 -8.85
N SER A 79 9.04 -6.26 -10.13
CA SER A 79 8.16 -5.21 -10.64
C SER A 79 7.29 -5.71 -11.77
N GLU A 80 6.07 -5.17 -11.82
CA GLU A 80 5.19 -5.24 -12.97
C GLU A 80 5.43 -4.06 -13.92
N PHE A 81 6.05 -2.96 -13.43
CA PHE A 81 6.18 -1.70 -14.18
C PHE A 81 7.63 -1.26 -14.34
N ALA A 82 8.38 -1.05 -13.24
CA ALA A 82 9.73 -0.52 -13.32
C ALA A 82 10.63 -1.38 -14.21
N GLY A 83 11.40 -0.74 -15.08
CA GLY A 83 12.29 -1.39 -16.04
C GLY A 83 11.67 -1.71 -17.40
N HIS A 84 10.36 -1.60 -17.57
CA HIS A 84 9.72 -1.64 -18.88
C HIS A 84 9.88 -0.30 -19.61
N SER A 85 9.71 -0.33 -20.95
CA SER A 85 9.62 0.88 -21.75
C SER A 85 8.42 1.73 -21.32
N TYR A 86 8.46 3.02 -21.66
CA TYR A 86 7.31 3.90 -21.42
C TYR A 86 6.03 3.41 -22.11
N GLU A 87 6.16 2.95 -23.34
CA GLU A 87 5.06 2.46 -24.17
C GLU A 87 4.39 1.23 -23.56
N GLU A 88 5.17 0.28 -23.07
CA GLU A 88 4.65 -0.92 -22.39
C GLU A 88 3.91 -0.56 -21.09
N GLN A 89 4.49 0.32 -20.28
CA GLN A 89 3.87 0.79 -19.04
C GLN A 89 2.60 1.58 -19.33
N TYR A 90 2.62 2.47 -20.35
CA TYR A 90 1.45 3.22 -20.78
C TYR A 90 0.29 2.30 -21.17
N GLU A 91 0.56 1.24 -21.96
CA GLU A 91 -0.44 0.29 -22.41
C GLU A 91 -0.99 -0.58 -21.26
N LYS A 92 -0.14 -1.05 -20.34
CA LYS A 92 -0.58 -1.76 -19.13
C LYS A 92 -1.56 -0.90 -18.32
N ILE A 93 -1.22 0.36 -18.08
CA ILE A 93 -2.03 1.31 -17.32
C ILE A 93 -3.34 1.62 -18.05
N ARG A 94 -3.28 1.88 -19.37
CA ARG A 94 -4.44 2.15 -20.19
C ARG A 94 -5.46 0.99 -20.15
N LYS A 95 -4.99 -0.24 -20.41
CA LYS A 95 -5.84 -1.45 -20.37
C LYS A 95 -6.47 -1.66 -19.00
N GLY A 96 -5.68 -1.55 -17.92
CA GLY A 96 -6.22 -1.68 -16.58
C GLY A 96 -7.30 -0.64 -16.28
N LYS A 97 -7.09 0.62 -16.66
CA LYS A 97 -8.08 1.69 -16.50
C LYS A 97 -9.35 1.45 -17.31
N GLU A 98 -9.22 0.97 -18.54
CA GLU A 98 -10.35 0.65 -19.41
C GLU A 98 -11.20 -0.48 -18.84
N ILE A 99 -10.58 -1.53 -18.28
CA ILE A 99 -11.31 -2.60 -17.60
C ILE A 99 -12.13 -2.03 -16.42
N LEU A 100 -11.50 -1.26 -15.54
CA LEU A 100 -12.22 -0.64 -14.42
C LEU A 100 -13.39 0.22 -14.91
N ALA A 101 -13.15 1.07 -15.91
CA ALA A 101 -14.17 1.95 -16.48
C ALA A 101 -15.33 1.17 -17.14
N SER A 102 -15.04 0.07 -17.86
CA SER A 102 -16.07 -0.78 -18.49
C SER A 102 -17.01 -1.42 -17.47
N HIS A 103 -16.53 -1.61 -16.24
CA HIS A 103 -17.33 -2.09 -15.11
C HIS A 103 -17.91 -0.97 -14.24
N GLY A 104 -17.80 0.29 -14.69
CA GLY A 104 -18.36 1.44 -13.98
C GLY A 104 -17.54 1.94 -12.79
N ILE A 105 -16.30 1.47 -12.61
CA ILE A 105 -15.38 1.96 -11.57
C ILE A 105 -14.56 3.11 -12.13
N GLN A 106 -14.64 4.28 -11.47
CA GLN A 106 -13.87 5.46 -11.83
C GLN A 106 -12.77 5.69 -10.80
N THR A 107 -11.52 5.79 -11.27
CA THR A 107 -10.39 6.13 -10.39
C THR A 107 -9.33 6.95 -11.10
N ASP A 108 -8.69 7.83 -10.34
CA ASP A 108 -7.49 8.58 -10.68
C ASP A 108 -6.35 8.29 -9.67
N ILE A 109 -6.48 7.20 -8.90
CA ILE A 109 -5.54 6.77 -7.86
C ILE A 109 -4.89 5.46 -8.27
N PHE A 110 -3.58 5.37 -8.10
CA PHE A 110 -2.78 4.18 -8.38
C PHE A 110 -1.86 3.85 -7.19
N PHE A 111 -1.57 2.59 -6.98
CA PHE A 111 -0.38 2.14 -6.28
C PHE A 111 0.18 0.86 -6.91
N ALA A 112 1.50 0.76 -6.94
CA ALA A 112 2.18 -0.29 -7.68
C ALA A 112 2.25 -1.59 -6.89
N PRO A 113 2.09 -2.77 -7.52
CA PRO A 113 2.46 -4.05 -6.95
C PRO A 113 3.91 -4.01 -6.44
N ALA A 114 4.15 -4.61 -5.28
CA ALA A 114 5.42 -4.55 -4.56
C ALA A 114 5.96 -3.12 -4.31
N HIS A 115 5.13 -2.08 -4.41
CA HIS A 115 5.52 -0.66 -4.36
C HIS A 115 6.61 -0.31 -5.39
N SER A 116 6.66 -1.03 -6.53
CA SER A 116 7.73 -0.92 -7.51
C SER A 116 7.25 -0.19 -8.76
N TYR A 117 7.76 1.03 -8.96
CA TYR A 117 7.49 1.90 -10.10
C TYR A 117 8.69 2.81 -10.39
N ASP A 118 8.77 3.36 -11.58
CA ASP A 118 9.83 4.27 -12.01
C ASP A 118 9.28 5.58 -12.63
N GLU A 119 10.14 6.42 -13.20
CA GLU A 119 9.74 7.68 -13.81
C GLU A 119 8.81 7.47 -15.02
N ASN A 120 9.03 6.40 -15.80
CA ASN A 120 8.16 6.05 -16.91
C ASN A 120 6.76 5.70 -16.42
N THR A 121 6.66 5.01 -15.27
CA THR A 121 5.36 4.70 -14.64
C THR A 121 4.61 5.99 -14.31
N LEU A 122 5.27 6.96 -13.66
CA LEU A 122 4.64 8.23 -13.30
C LEU A 122 4.18 9.01 -14.52
N ARG A 123 5.01 9.10 -15.56
CA ARG A 123 4.66 9.74 -16.83
C ARG A 123 3.49 9.05 -17.53
N ALA A 124 3.51 7.71 -17.56
CA ALA A 124 2.44 6.91 -18.15
C ALA A 124 1.11 7.04 -17.39
N LEU A 125 1.16 7.09 -16.05
CA LEU A 125 0.00 7.37 -15.20
C LEU A 125 -0.58 8.76 -15.50
N SER A 126 0.26 9.79 -15.53
CA SER A 126 -0.14 11.16 -15.86
C SER A 126 -0.81 11.24 -17.23
N ALA A 127 -0.21 10.62 -18.25
CA ALA A 127 -0.76 10.58 -19.61
C ALA A 127 -2.09 9.81 -19.70
N ASN A 128 -2.33 8.84 -18.82
CA ASN A 128 -3.60 8.13 -18.69
C ASN A 128 -4.61 8.83 -17.74
N GLY A 129 -4.32 10.06 -17.27
CA GLY A 129 -5.22 10.86 -16.45
C GLY A 129 -5.36 10.39 -15.01
N PHE A 130 -4.38 9.67 -14.47
CA PHE A 130 -4.23 9.48 -13.03
C PHE A 130 -3.68 10.75 -12.39
N LYS A 131 -3.99 10.97 -11.13
CA LYS A 131 -3.54 12.14 -10.36
C LYS A 131 -2.70 11.77 -9.14
N TYR A 132 -2.91 10.59 -8.59
CA TYR A 132 -2.32 10.19 -7.31
C TYR A 132 -1.63 8.86 -7.40
N VAL A 133 -0.46 8.77 -6.74
CA VAL A 133 0.22 7.51 -6.42
C VAL A 133 0.35 7.38 -4.92
N SER A 134 -0.16 6.29 -4.34
CA SER A 134 -0.11 6.03 -2.90
C SER A 134 1.06 5.12 -2.53
N ASP A 135 2.30 5.50 -2.94
CA ASP A 135 3.53 4.75 -2.69
C ASP A 135 4.74 5.65 -2.36
N GLY A 136 4.53 6.95 -2.21
CA GLY A 136 5.60 7.91 -1.88
C GLY A 136 6.28 7.61 -0.54
N LYS A 137 7.53 8.01 -0.40
CA LYS A 137 8.31 7.88 0.83
C LYS A 137 8.74 9.23 1.43
N SER A 138 8.22 10.34 0.92
CA SER A 138 8.36 11.68 1.50
C SER A 138 7.58 11.84 2.81
N SER A 139 7.79 12.91 3.54
CA SER A 139 7.02 13.24 4.75
C SER A 139 5.65 13.85 4.44
N LYS A 140 5.54 14.53 3.29
CA LYS A 140 4.30 15.16 2.82
C LYS A 140 4.02 14.79 1.37
N PRO A 141 2.77 14.90 0.90
CA PRO A 141 2.48 14.79 -0.52
C PRO A 141 3.30 15.79 -1.34
N PHE A 142 3.81 15.37 -2.49
CA PHE A 142 4.50 16.27 -3.43
C PHE A 142 4.26 15.86 -4.88
N VAL A 143 4.46 16.80 -5.79
CA VAL A 143 4.26 16.57 -7.23
C VAL A 143 5.56 16.07 -7.86
N ARG A 144 5.47 14.96 -8.64
CA ARG A 144 6.53 14.39 -9.46
C ARG A 144 5.93 13.90 -10.77
N GLU A 145 6.49 14.28 -11.91
CA GLU A 145 5.99 13.93 -13.25
C GLU A 145 4.47 14.19 -13.44
N GLY A 146 3.95 15.27 -12.86
CA GLY A 146 2.53 15.60 -12.91
C GLY A 146 1.62 14.80 -11.96
N ILE A 147 2.17 13.85 -11.21
CA ILE A 147 1.47 13.01 -10.23
C ILE A 147 1.73 13.50 -8.81
N ILE A 148 0.70 13.52 -7.98
CA ILE A 148 0.83 13.75 -6.54
C ILE A 148 1.19 12.43 -5.86
N CYS A 149 2.44 12.32 -5.41
CA CYS A 149 2.92 11.18 -4.63
C CYS A 149 2.47 11.31 -3.19
N ILE A 150 1.62 10.42 -2.73
CA ILE A 150 1.11 10.37 -1.35
C ILE A 150 2.02 9.48 -0.51
N PRO A 151 2.47 9.93 0.67
CA PRO A 151 3.34 9.16 1.54
C PRO A 151 2.74 7.82 1.99
N CYS A 152 3.52 6.74 1.85
CA CYS A 152 3.21 5.41 2.36
C CYS A 152 4.50 4.78 2.91
N ARG A 153 4.91 5.17 4.12
CA ARG A 153 6.15 4.73 4.76
C ARG A 153 6.02 3.40 5.52
N SER A 154 4.81 2.94 5.75
CA SER A 154 4.54 1.70 6.50
C SER A 154 4.19 0.55 5.55
N GLY A 155 4.68 -0.65 5.86
CA GLY A 155 4.27 -1.90 5.21
C GLY A 155 3.36 -2.76 6.11
N GLY A 156 2.59 -2.14 7.02
CA GLY A 156 1.68 -2.78 7.96
C GLY A 156 1.04 -1.74 8.87
N CYS A 157 0.74 -2.11 10.12
CA CYS A 157 0.29 -1.16 11.12
C CYS A 157 1.48 -0.30 11.59
N PRO A 158 1.43 1.04 11.47
CA PRO A 158 2.50 1.93 11.92
C PRO A 158 2.51 2.03 13.45
N ARG A 159 3.65 2.42 14.00
CA ARG A 159 3.70 2.95 15.37
C ARG A 159 3.25 4.42 15.31
N ILE A 160 2.10 4.71 15.89
CA ILE A 160 1.55 6.06 15.92
C ILE A 160 2.26 6.86 17.00
N GLY A 161 2.87 7.98 16.61
CA GLY A 161 3.48 8.94 17.52
C GLY A 161 2.53 10.10 17.83
N LYS A 162 2.96 11.01 18.70
CA LYS A 162 2.16 12.19 19.09
C LYS A 162 1.86 13.13 17.90
N TYR A 163 2.71 13.15 16.88
CA TYR A 163 2.60 14.05 15.73
C TYR A 163 2.92 13.31 14.44
N GLY A 164 2.38 13.78 13.33
CA GLY A 164 2.64 13.27 11.98
C GLY A 164 1.43 12.59 11.36
N CYS A 165 1.54 12.26 10.08
CA CYS A 165 0.57 11.45 9.35
C CYS A 165 1.16 10.07 9.10
N TYR A 166 0.37 9.04 9.29
CA TYR A 166 0.79 7.65 9.17
C TYR A 166 -0.11 6.92 8.19
N THR A 167 0.46 6.05 7.37
CA THR A 167 -0.30 5.17 6.49
C THR A 167 -0.22 3.75 7.04
N ALA A 168 -1.36 3.13 7.30
CA ALA A 168 -1.46 1.71 7.60
C ALA A 168 -1.77 0.93 6.33
N VAL A 169 -1.11 -0.21 6.12
CA VAL A 169 -1.31 -1.09 4.95
C VAL A 169 -1.64 -2.49 5.44
N PHE A 170 -2.77 -3.02 4.99
CA PHE A 170 -3.22 -4.36 5.36
C PHE A 170 -3.57 -5.20 4.14
N HIS A 171 -3.08 -6.44 4.13
CA HIS A 171 -3.38 -7.44 3.11
C HIS A 171 -4.19 -8.58 3.75
N ALA A 172 -5.51 -8.50 3.70
CA ALA A 172 -6.38 -9.45 4.40
C ALA A 172 -6.12 -10.92 3.99
N HIS A 173 -5.74 -11.17 2.74
CA HIS A 173 -5.42 -12.52 2.25
C HIS A 173 -4.20 -13.15 2.92
N GLU A 174 -3.29 -12.35 3.51
CA GLU A 174 -2.10 -12.85 4.21
C GLU A 174 -2.35 -13.27 5.66
N TRP A 175 -3.49 -12.93 6.28
CA TRP A 175 -3.70 -13.07 7.72
C TRP A 175 -3.73 -14.51 8.25
N LYS A 176 -3.83 -15.49 7.36
CA LYS A 176 -3.66 -16.91 7.70
C LYS A 176 -2.20 -17.34 7.84
N ARG A 177 -1.26 -16.52 7.38
CA ARG A 177 0.18 -16.80 7.50
C ARG A 177 0.64 -16.62 8.95
N PRO A 178 1.54 -17.50 9.47
CA PRO A 178 2.02 -17.41 10.85
C PRO A 178 2.66 -16.08 11.22
N ASP A 179 3.36 -15.45 10.27
CA ASP A 179 4.03 -14.14 10.43
C ASP A 179 3.08 -12.94 10.36
N LYS A 180 1.82 -13.15 9.93
CA LYS A 180 0.78 -12.13 9.75
C LYS A 180 -0.45 -12.35 10.65
N LYS A 181 -0.44 -13.33 11.53
CA LYS A 181 -1.59 -13.70 12.37
C LYS A 181 -2.14 -12.56 13.24
N ASP A 182 -1.28 -11.62 13.63
CA ASP A 182 -1.65 -10.50 14.51
C ASP A 182 -2.19 -9.29 13.72
N CYS A 183 -2.17 -9.32 12.37
CA CYS A 183 -2.56 -8.17 11.54
C CYS A 183 -4.04 -7.83 11.66
N TYR A 184 -4.92 -8.82 11.85
CA TYR A 184 -6.34 -8.56 12.08
C TYR A 184 -6.58 -7.82 13.41
N ASP A 185 -5.92 -8.25 14.48
CA ASP A 185 -6.04 -7.61 15.80
C ASP A 185 -5.42 -6.19 15.76
N GLN A 186 -4.34 -6.01 15.01
CA GLN A 186 -3.76 -4.68 14.76
C GLN A 186 -4.74 -3.75 14.03
N LEU A 187 -5.45 -4.23 12.99
CA LEU A 187 -6.49 -3.45 12.32
C LEU A 187 -7.61 -3.08 13.29
N LYS A 188 -8.07 -4.06 14.09
CA LYS A 188 -9.12 -3.85 15.07
C LYS A 188 -8.71 -2.79 16.09
N THR A 189 -7.54 -2.93 16.72
CA THR A 189 -7.00 -1.96 17.69
C THR A 189 -6.84 -0.58 17.06
N LEU A 190 -6.32 -0.50 15.82
CA LEU A 190 -6.19 0.78 15.11
C LEU A 190 -7.54 1.48 14.94
N CYS A 191 -8.59 0.75 14.56
CA CYS A 191 -9.93 1.32 14.44
C CYS A 191 -10.55 1.67 15.80
N GLU A 192 -10.33 0.84 16.83
CA GLU A 192 -10.84 1.08 18.19
C GLU A 192 -10.22 2.33 18.84
N GLU A 193 -8.92 2.53 18.65
CA GLU A 193 -8.18 3.60 19.33
C GLU A 193 -8.14 4.92 18.54
N TYR A 194 -8.25 4.87 17.20
CA TYR A 194 -7.95 6.02 16.33
C TYR A 194 -9.01 6.27 15.25
N SER A 195 -10.23 5.74 15.36
CA SER A 195 -11.25 5.93 14.31
C SER A 195 -11.55 7.41 14.03
N GLU A 196 -11.53 8.25 15.06
CA GLU A 196 -11.79 9.69 14.92
C GLU A 196 -10.64 10.46 14.25
N GLU A 197 -9.41 9.93 14.30
CA GLU A 197 -8.21 10.51 13.68
C GLU A 197 -7.93 9.93 12.30
N ILE A 198 -8.59 8.84 11.92
CA ILE A 198 -8.43 8.24 10.58
C ILE A 198 -9.17 9.11 9.57
N VAL A 199 -8.42 9.67 8.63
CA VAL A 199 -8.96 10.41 7.48
C VAL A 199 -8.99 9.52 6.24
N ASP A 200 -9.97 9.73 5.38
CA ASP A 200 -10.01 9.02 4.12
C ASP A 200 -8.93 9.53 3.13
N PHE A 201 -8.62 8.71 2.13
CA PHE A 201 -7.58 9.03 1.15
C PHE A 201 -7.86 10.35 0.41
N LYS A 202 -9.11 10.58 0.01
CA LYS A 202 -9.47 11.78 -0.77
C LYS A 202 -9.35 13.04 0.07
N GLU A 203 -9.67 12.96 1.35
CA GLU A 203 -9.49 14.07 2.28
C GLU A 203 -8.00 14.37 2.49
N TYR A 204 -7.19 13.34 2.75
CA TYR A 204 -5.74 13.51 2.89
C TYR A 204 -5.08 14.02 1.60
N ALA A 205 -5.49 13.52 0.45
CA ALA A 205 -4.94 13.92 -0.85
C ALA A 205 -5.22 15.40 -1.22
N LYS A 206 -6.19 16.05 -0.58
CA LYS A 206 -6.46 17.49 -0.74
C LYS A 206 -5.56 18.38 0.11
N GLN A 207 -4.79 17.80 1.03
CA GLN A 207 -3.87 18.57 1.85
C GLN A 207 -2.81 19.27 1.00
N LYS A 208 -2.27 20.37 1.52
CA LYS A 208 -1.25 21.15 0.83
C LYS A 208 -0.01 20.29 0.57
N THR A 209 0.39 20.20 -0.69
CA THR A 209 1.63 19.55 -1.09
C THR A 209 2.85 20.28 -0.50
N GLY A 210 3.88 19.51 -0.15
CA GLY A 210 5.18 20.05 0.23
C GLY A 210 5.92 20.70 -0.96
N ILE A 211 7.03 21.33 -0.68
CA ILE A 211 7.93 21.89 -1.71
C ILE A 211 8.59 20.71 -2.44
N PRO A 212 8.43 20.54 -3.77
CA PRO A 212 8.85 19.32 -4.47
C PRO A 212 10.32 18.94 -4.22
N PHE A 213 11.24 19.90 -4.25
CA PHE A 213 12.66 19.64 -3.99
C PHE A 213 12.91 19.14 -2.55
N VAL A 214 12.26 19.73 -1.56
CA VAL A 214 12.41 19.36 -0.15
C VAL A 214 11.88 17.94 0.09
N GLU A 215 10.70 17.65 -0.41
CA GLU A 215 10.08 16.34 -0.25
C GLU A 215 10.81 15.24 -1.05
N TYR A 216 11.34 15.57 -2.22
CA TYR A 216 12.21 14.67 -2.98
C TYR A 216 13.49 14.33 -2.20
N MET A 217 14.14 15.31 -1.58
CA MET A 217 15.33 15.06 -0.76
C MET A 217 14.99 14.25 0.49
N ASP A 218 13.87 14.54 1.16
CA ASP A 218 13.37 13.77 2.30
C ASP A 218 13.09 12.31 1.91
N GLU A 219 12.45 12.08 0.77
CA GLU A 219 12.22 10.75 0.22
C GLU A 219 13.53 9.99 -0.02
N LYS A 220 14.52 10.62 -0.65
CA LYS A 220 15.84 10.00 -0.90
C LYS A 220 16.57 9.66 0.41
N MET A 221 16.52 10.55 1.39
CA MET A 221 17.11 10.31 2.71
C MET A 221 16.40 9.17 3.45
N TYR A 222 15.08 9.10 3.38
CA TYR A 222 14.31 8.03 3.98
C TYR A 222 14.63 6.67 3.33
N ILE A 223 14.66 6.59 1.99
CA ILE A 223 15.01 5.38 1.25
C ILE A 223 16.46 4.94 1.58
N PHE A 224 17.40 5.87 1.64
CA PHE A 224 18.78 5.57 2.04
C PHE A 224 18.84 5.00 3.46
N TYR A 225 18.14 5.62 4.41
CA TYR A 225 18.05 5.13 5.78
C TYR A 225 17.49 3.70 5.85
N GLU A 226 16.34 3.43 5.22
CA GLU A 226 15.71 2.11 5.23
C GLU A 226 16.61 1.03 4.59
N ASN A 227 17.18 1.32 3.42
CA ASN A 227 17.89 0.34 2.62
C ASN A 227 19.35 0.12 3.06
N LYS A 228 20.00 1.12 3.64
CA LYS A 228 21.42 1.04 4.02
C LYS A 228 21.61 0.98 5.53
N ILE A 229 21.09 1.96 6.27
CA ILE A 229 21.36 2.07 7.71
C ILE A 229 20.55 1.04 8.48
N LYS A 230 19.25 1.03 8.32
CA LYS A 230 18.36 0.10 9.03
C LYS A 230 18.63 -1.36 8.65
N ALA A 231 18.92 -1.63 7.37
CA ALA A 231 19.31 -2.96 6.91
C ALA A 231 20.61 -3.45 7.56
N ALA A 232 21.63 -2.58 7.66
CA ALA A 232 22.89 -2.91 8.32
C ALA A 232 22.71 -3.16 9.84
N LEU A 233 21.76 -2.47 10.49
CA LEU A 233 21.49 -2.61 11.92
C LEU A 233 20.58 -3.80 12.26
N ARG A 234 19.82 -4.36 11.31
CA ARG A 234 18.89 -5.49 11.55
C ARG A 234 19.52 -6.69 12.27
N PRO A 235 20.71 -7.18 11.88
CA PRO A 235 21.34 -8.33 12.57
C PRO A 235 21.60 -8.03 14.05
N MET A 236 22.13 -6.84 14.35
CA MET A 236 22.44 -6.42 15.72
C MET A 236 21.17 -6.30 16.57
N VAL A 237 20.11 -5.71 16.04
CA VAL A 237 18.80 -5.62 16.71
C VAL A 237 18.21 -7.00 16.96
N HIS A 238 18.38 -7.96 16.04
CA HIS A 238 17.92 -9.33 16.21
C HIS A 238 18.65 -10.02 17.37
N VAL A 239 19.97 -9.88 17.43
CA VAL A 239 20.79 -10.43 18.53
C VAL A 239 20.38 -9.84 19.88
N ILE A 240 20.21 -8.52 19.97
CA ILE A 240 19.78 -7.85 21.21
C ILE A 240 18.39 -8.35 21.64
N LYS A 241 17.43 -8.45 20.73
CA LYS A 241 16.08 -8.96 21.04
C LYS A 241 16.12 -10.41 21.52
N SER A 242 16.96 -11.27 20.92
CA SER A 242 17.16 -12.65 21.35
C SER A 242 17.75 -12.71 22.77
N MET A 243 18.78 -11.91 23.06
CA MET A 243 19.36 -11.83 24.40
C MET A 243 18.34 -11.38 25.46
N LEU A 244 17.55 -10.34 25.14
CA LEU A 244 16.51 -9.85 26.07
C LEU A 244 15.40 -10.88 26.31
N ARG A 245 15.02 -11.66 25.28
CA ARG A 245 14.07 -12.76 25.43
C ARG A 245 14.61 -13.84 26.35
N ASN A 246 15.87 -14.27 26.15
CA ASN A 246 16.51 -15.29 26.99
C ASN A 246 16.63 -14.84 28.45
N ILE A 247 16.93 -13.55 28.70
CA ILE A 247 16.96 -12.98 30.06
C ILE A 247 15.56 -13.03 30.70
N LYS A 248 14.51 -12.65 29.96
CA LYS A 248 13.14 -12.66 30.45
C LYS A 248 12.67 -14.07 30.80
N GLU A 249 12.95 -15.06 29.92
CA GLU A 249 12.62 -16.47 30.17
C GLU A 249 13.39 -17.04 31.37
N LYS A 250 14.68 -16.66 31.55
CA LYS A 250 15.47 -17.06 32.72
C LYS A 250 14.91 -16.50 34.02
N ASN A 251 14.50 -15.24 34.04
CA ASN A 251 13.89 -14.60 35.18
C ASN A 251 12.53 -15.20 35.56
N GLN A 252 11.73 -15.61 34.55
CA GLN A 252 10.45 -16.31 34.80
C GLN A 252 10.59 -17.74 35.36
N ARG A 253 11.75 -18.38 35.16
CA ARG A 253 12.05 -19.72 35.74
C ARG A 253 12.62 -19.65 37.16
N LEU A 254 13.02 -18.46 37.60
CA LEU A 254 13.60 -18.22 38.92
C LEU A 254 12.58 -17.59 39.90
N ALA A 255 11.41 -17.22 39.40
CA ALA A 255 10.27 -16.73 40.18
C ALA A 255 9.22 -17.85 40.35
#